data_6c8a746210ef94a396d972232891594b
#
_entry.id   6c8a746210ef94a396d972232891594b
#
_cell.length_a   1.000
_cell.length_b   1.000
_cell.length_c   1.000
_cell.angle_alpha   90.00
_cell.angle_beta   90.00
_cell.angle_gamma   90.00
#
_symmetry.space_group_name_H-M   'P 1'
#
loop_
_entity.id
_entity.type
_entity.pdbx_description
1 polymer ?
#
loop_
_entity_poly.entity_id
_entity_poly.type
_entity_poly.pdbx_seq_one_letter_code
_entity_poly.pdbx_strand_id
1 'polypeptide(L)'
;MFRLFVLTGGAIIILSALATAQEATTKAEADPNRVVFPADKDAVGKRQSLLAGIKPVADGQTRPPNIVLILADDLGYADIGVHGSKTIPTPHIDRIAKEGVRFPNAYVTAASCSPSRAGLLTGRYQQRAGFEFNTSGAAITHRLFRGLDPAVVTLADVLSKAGYKTGMFGKWHLGTRNHLHPLSRGFDQFYGFLAGAHSFFPSKGVQPVQTTIMRGRTALIEPEYLTDAIAREAVRFINENHDAAFFAYVPFNAVHTPIEATEKYKQRFASEKNPKQRDYNAMTSALDDAVGSILRAVSENNLDDNTLVIFLNDNGGPIYTGVQSNGPLRLGKLFLFEGGVRVPLLIRWKGRFQPGTVYEQTVSSLDLFPSICSAAGIQLPDQLALDGVDLVPYVEGKNKGNPHHKLFWSNGPNRAMRMGNWKLVQSHDHVWLFDLATDLGEKKNLSQSRPEIVKKMQEALDLWQAEMPAAAWPSKPNRRKVKIEGGVYELNI
;
A
#
# COMPACT_ATOMS: atom_id res chain seq x y z
N MET A 1 45.40 -21.00 -37.58
CA MET A 1 44.93 -19.65 -37.92
C MET A 1 43.54 -19.48 -37.22
N PHE A 2 43.58 -19.08 -35.96
CA PHE A 2 42.36 -18.89 -35.14
C PHE A 2 41.94 -17.43 -35.25
N ARG A 3 40.69 -17.18 -35.68
CA ARG A 3 40.09 -15.84 -35.66
C ARG A 3 39.37 -15.65 -34.34
N LEU A 4 39.83 -14.71 -33.55
CA LEU A 4 39.23 -14.19 -32.32
C LEU A 4 38.09 -13.25 -32.73
N PHE A 5 36.82 -13.57 -32.39
CA PHE A 5 35.70 -12.64 -32.49
C PHE A 5 35.60 -11.89 -31.16
N VAL A 6 35.86 -10.60 -31.19
CA VAL A 6 35.72 -9.70 -30.08
C VAL A 6 34.23 -9.26 -29.99
N LEU A 7 33.55 -9.66 -28.96
CA LEU A 7 32.21 -9.17 -28.58
C LEU A 7 32.34 -7.85 -27.76
N THR A 8 32.43 -6.71 -28.45
CA THR A 8 32.60 -5.38 -27.81
C THR A 8 31.38 -4.45 -27.93
N GLY A 9 30.25 -4.89 -28.52
CA GLY A 9 29.11 -4.00 -28.81
C GLY A 9 28.13 -3.78 -27.67
N GLY A 10 27.94 -4.74 -26.76
CA GLY A 10 26.86 -4.71 -25.76
C GLY A 10 27.16 -3.85 -24.52
N ALA A 11 28.41 -3.81 -24.09
CA ALA A 11 28.78 -3.08 -22.86
C ALA A 11 28.83 -1.55 -23.07
N ILE A 12 29.17 -1.10 -24.24
CA ILE A 12 29.29 0.34 -24.57
C ILE A 12 27.89 0.99 -24.67
N ILE A 13 26.89 0.27 -25.18
CA ILE A 13 25.52 0.79 -25.30
C ILE A 13 24.86 0.92 -23.93
N ILE A 14 25.12 0.03 -22.99
CA ILE A 14 24.59 0.10 -21.63
C ILE A 14 25.22 1.26 -20.83
N LEU A 15 26.53 1.49 -21.00
CA LEU A 15 27.22 2.61 -20.35
C LEU A 15 26.77 3.97 -20.91
N SER A 16 26.50 4.08 -22.22
CA SER A 16 26.00 5.32 -22.81
C SER A 16 24.54 5.63 -22.41
N ALA A 17 23.68 4.60 -22.25
CA ALA A 17 22.32 4.79 -21.78
C ALA A 17 22.26 5.17 -20.29
N LEU A 18 23.18 4.66 -19.47
CA LEU A 18 23.33 5.07 -18.06
C LEU A 18 23.88 6.49 -17.93
N ALA A 19 24.84 6.88 -18.76
CA ALA A 19 25.39 8.24 -18.80
C ALA A 19 24.33 9.26 -19.26
N THR A 20 23.53 8.95 -20.29
CA THR A 20 22.44 9.82 -20.75
C THR A 20 21.29 9.91 -19.75
N ALA A 21 21.00 8.84 -18.99
CA ALA A 21 20.01 8.89 -17.90
C ALA A 21 20.52 9.71 -16.71
N GLN A 22 21.82 9.70 -16.46
CA GLN A 22 22.46 10.49 -15.41
C GLN A 22 22.60 11.96 -15.80
N GLU A 23 22.88 12.26 -17.06
CA GLU A 23 22.84 13.62 -17.62
C GLU A 23 21.41 14.19 -17.70
N ALA A 24 20.40 13.35 -17.99
CA ALA A 24 18.99 13.77 -17.94
C ALA A 24 18.54 14.09 -16.52
N THR A 25 19.03 13.35 -15.50
CA THR A 25 18.79 13.65 -14.09
C THR A 25 19.49 14.92 -13.62
N THR A 26 20.73 15.17 -14.05
CA THR A 26 21.45 16.40 -13.71
C THR A 26 20.89 17.63 -14.42
N LYS A 27 20.43 17.51 -15.68
CA LYS A 27 19.71 18.60 -16.37
C LYS A 27 18.33 18.89 -15.78
N ALA A 28 17.60 17.87 -15.32
CA ALA A 28 16.34 18.05 -14.62
C ALA A 28 16.53 18.71 -13.23
N GLU A 29 17.70 18.55 -12.62
CA GLU A 29 18.05 19.23 -11.36
C GLU A 29 18.31 20.73 -11.50
N ALA A 30 18.59 21.20 -12.71
CA ALA A 30 18.84 22.62 -13.02
C ALA A 30 17.61 23.37 -13.58
N ASP A 31 16.40 22.74 -13.61
CA ASP A 31 15.17 23.40 -14.08
C ASP A 31 14.70 24.48 -13.08
N PRO A 32 14.67 25.78 -13.48
CA PRO A 32 14.23 26.87 -12.61
C PRO A 32 12.74 26.85 -12.23
N ASN A 33 11.92 26.04 -12.93
CA ASN A 33 10.50 25.81 -12.57
C ASN A 33 10.31 24.60 -11.64
N ARG A 34 11.39 24.09 -11.11
CA ARG A 34 11.42 23.00 -10.16
C ARG A 34 10.62 23.39 -8.91
N VAL A 35 9.56 22.64 -8.60
CA VAL A 35 8.99 22.62 -7.25
C VAL A 35 10.03 21.98 -6.34
N VAL A 36 10.87 22.77 -5.73
CA VAL A 36 11.85 22.35 -4.73
C VAL A 36 11.06 22.20 -3.44
N PHE A 37 10.92 20.97 -2.93
CA PHE A 37 10.66 20.81 -1.50
C PHE A 37 11.78 21.57 -0.75
N PRO A 38 11.45 22.38 0.29
CA PRO A 38 12.46 23.15 0.98
C PRO A 38 13.60 22.22 1.40
N ALA A 39 14.78 22.65 1.10
CA ALA A 39 16.09 22.03 1.29
C ALA A 39 16.12 20.60 1.82
N ASP A 40 16.34 19.63 0.94
CA ASP A 40 16.43 18.19 1.25
C ASP A 40 17.34 17.89 2.46
N LYS A 41 18.35 18.74 2.75
CA LYS A 41 19.25 18.58 3.90
C LYS A 41 18.56 18.84 5.24
N ASP A 42 17.76 19.87 5.36
CA ASP A 42 17.03 20.20 6.60
C ASP A 42 15.92 19.19 6.85
N ALA A 43 15.27 18.72 5.80
CA ALA A 43 14.25 17.68 5.88
C ALA A 43 14.82 16.34 6.37
N VAL A 44 15.97 15.93 5.84
CA VAL A 44 16.69 14.71 6.29
C VAL A 44 17.17 14.89 7.73
N GLY A 45 17.70 16.07 8.09
CA GLY A 45 18.11 16.39 9.46
C GLY A 45 16.96 16.29 10.47
N LYS A 46 15.78 16.82 10.13
CA LYS A 46 14.55 16.67 10.93
C LYS A 46 14.20 15.21 11.17
N ARG A 47 14.17 14.39 10.12
CA ARG A 47 13.90 12.96 10.23
C ARG A 47 14.92 12.27 11.14
N GLN A 48 16.21 12.53 10.97
CA GLN A 48 17.26 11.95 11.79
C GLN A 48 17.14 12.34 13.27
N SER A 49 16.77 13.58 13.56
CA SER A 49 16.52 14.05 14.94
C SER A 49 15.36 13.30 15.59
N LEU A 50 14.25 13.06 14.86
CA LEU A 50 13.14 12.25 15.36
C LEU A 50 13.56 10.79 15.64
N LEU A 51 14.42 10.24 14.79
CA LEU A 51 14.91 8.86 14.92
C LEU A 51 15.97 8.71 16.01
N ALA A 52 16.62 9.78 16.44
CA ALA A 52 17.67 9.72 17.48
C ALA A 52 17.16 9.19 18.82
N GLY A 53 15.87 9.37 19.12
CA GLY A 53 15.21 8.84 20.31
C GLY A 53 14.90 7.34 20.26
N ILE A 54 14.94 6.72 19.08
CA ILE A 54 14.68 5.29 18.90
C ILE A 54 15.92 4.50 19.36
N LYS A 55 15.72 3.61 20.32
CA LYS A 55 16.79 2.73 20.82
C LYS A 55 16.69 1.37 20.13
N PRO A 56 17.83 0.71 19.88
CA PRO A 56 17.83 -0.71 19.51
C PRO A 56 17.09 -1.52 20.57
N VAL A 57 16.40 -2.56 20.14
CA VAL A 57 15.84 -3.54 21.09
C VAL A 57 16.99 -4.14 21.89
N ALA A 58 16.91 -4.11 23.23
CA ALA A 58 18.03 -4.44 24.11
C ALA A 58 18.47 -5.91 23.93
N ASP A 59 19.78 -6.12 23.83
CA ASP A 59 20.35 -7.46 23.88
C ASP A 59 19.98 -8.13 25.22
N GLY A 60 19.53 -9.40 25.15
CA GLY A 60 19.12 -10.18 26.32
C GLY A 60 17.62 -10.23 26.61
N GLN A 61 16.78 -9.48 25.88
CA GLN A 61 15.34 -9.72 25.82
C GLN A 61 15.03 -10.85 24.84
N THR A 62 13.86 -11.48 25.01
CA THR A 62 13.34 -12.41 23.98
C THR A 62 13.34 -11.71 22.63
N ARG A 63 13.89 -12.36 21.62
CA ARG A 63 13.97 -11.82 20.24
C ARG A 63 12.62 -11.22 19.83
N PRO A 64 12.57 -9.94 19.40
CA PRO A 64 11.33 -9.34 18.98
C PRO A 64 10.78 -10.06 17.71
N PRO A 65 9.47 -10.00 17.47
CA PRO A 65 8.87 -10.74 16.36
C PRO A 65 9.38 -10.26 15.01
N ASN A 66 9.55 -11.18 14.08
CA ASN A 66 9.70 -10.83 12.67
C ASN A 66 8.39 -10.22 12.16
N ILE A 67 8.47 -9.38 11.16
CA ILE A 67 7.33 -8.69 10.58
C ILE A 67 7.31 -8.94 9.08
N VAL A 68 6.21 -9.50 8.59
CA VAL A 68 5.94 -9.69 7.16
C VAL A 68 4.67 -8.91 6.82
N LEU A 69 4.82 -7.78 6.12
CA LEU A 69 3.72 -6.92 5.68
C LEU A 69 3.52 -7.11 4.17
N ILE A 70 2.47 -7.84 3.80
CA ILE A 70 2.10 -8.13 2.42
C ILE A 70 1.01 -7.16 2.01
N LEU A 71 1.24 -6.43 0.90
CA LEU A 71 0.29 -5.46 0.37
C LEU A 71 -0.09 -5.86 -1.06
N ALA A 72 -1.38 -6.12 -1.28
CA ALA A 72 -1.94 -6.27 -2.62
C ALA A 72 -2.23 -4.90 -3.25
N ASP A 73 -2.38 -4.84 -4.56
CA ASP A 73 -2.63 -3.64 -5.36
C ASP A 73 -3.90 -3.82 -6.19
N ASP A 74 -4.89 -2.97 -5.97
CA ASP A 74 -6.16 -2.99 -6.71
C ASP A 74 -7.02 -4.27 -6.56
N LEU A 75 -6.85 -5.03 -5.49
CA LEU A 75 -7.66 -6.22 -5.22
C LEU A 75 -9.08 -5.83 -4.82
N GLY A 76 -10.10 -6.46 -5.40
CA GLY A 76 -11.48 -6.24 -4.96
C GLY A 76 -11.72 -6.80 -3.55
N TYR A 77 -12.58 -6.11 -2.77
CA TYR A 77 -12.92 -6.53 -1.41
C TYR A 77 -13.45 -7.97 -1.35
N ALA A 78 -14.26 -8.37 -2.33
CA ALA A 78 -14.89 -9.68 -2.41
C ALA A 78 -14.09 -10.70 -3.25
N ASP A 79 -12.84 -10.40 -3.64
CA ASP A 79 -12.06 -11.26 -4.53
C ASP A 79 -11.20 -12.29 -3.78
N ILE A 80 -11.30 -12.37 -2.45
CA ILE A 80 -10.67 -13.42 -1.64
C ILE A 80 -11.73 -14.28 -0.93
N GLY A 81 -11.37 -15.54 -0.64
CA GLY A 81 -12.30 -16.54 -0.11
C GLY A 81 -12.94 -16.12 1.21
N VAL A 82 -12.17 -15.60 2.18
CA VAL A 82 -12.69 -15.15 3.50
C VAL A 82 -13.59 -13.92 3.42
N HIS A 83 -13.67 -13.25 2.29
CA HIS A 83 -14.59 -12.15 2.00
C HIS A 83 -15.72 -12.54 1.04
N GLY A 84 -15.82 -13.84 0.69
CA GLY A 84 -16.97 -14.40 -0.02
C GLY A 84 -16.74 -14.69 -1.51
N SER A 85 -15.52 -14.61 -2.02
CA SER A 85 -15.20 -15.07 -3.37
C SER A 85 -15.58 -16.54 -3.55
N LYS A 86 -16.35 -16.82 -4.60
CA LYS A 86 -16.74 -18.19 -5.00
C LYS A 86 -16.01 -18.66 -6.25
N THR A 87 -15.38 -17.76 -6.97
CA THR A 87 -14.77 -17.99 -8.27
C THR A 87 -13.25 -18.01 -8.22
N ILE A 88 -12.65 -17.39 -7.21
CA ILE A 88 -11.20 -17.31 -7.05
C ILE A 88 -10.83 -17.92 -5.71
N PRO A 89 -10.33 -19.17 -5.68
CA PRO A 89 -9.79 -19.76 -4.45
C PRO A 89 -8.53 -19.03 -4.01
N THR A 90 -8.48 -18.65 -2.72
CA THR A 90 -7.31 -17.99 -2.11
C THR A 90 -6.90 -18.68 -0.81
N PRO A 91 -6.56 -20.00 -0.85
CA PRO A 91 -6.37 -20.79 0.36
C PRO A 91 -5.22 -20.29 1.24
N HIS A 92 -4.18 -19.67 0.68
CA HIS A 92 -3.03 -19.17 1.43
C HIS A 92 -3.31 -17.81 2.09
N ILE A 93 -4.00 -16.91 1.40
CA ILE A 93 -4.49 -15.66 1.99
C ILE A 93 -5.52 -15.98 3.08
N ASP A 94 -6.47 -16.86 2.80
CA ASP A 94 -7.50 -17.30 3.75
C ASP A 94 -6.90 -17.97 5.00
N ARG A 95 -5.76 -18.65 4.85
CA ARG A 95 -5.02 -19.25 5.96
C ARG A 95 -4.55 -18.19 6.97
N ILE A 96 -4.17 -16.99 6.52
CA ILE A 96 -3.79 -15.89 7.44
C ILE A 96 -4.95 -15.56 8.38
N ALA A 97 -6.18 -15.45 7.86
CA ALA A 97 -7.37 -15.20 8.67
C ALA A 97 -7.72 -16.41 9.56
N LYS A 98 -7.63 -17.63 9.00
CA LYS A 98 -7.95 -18.86 9.73
C LYS A 98 -7.02 -19.10 10.92
N GLU A 99 -5.72 -18.79 10.77
CA GLU A 99 -4.70 -18.92 11.81
C GLU A 99 -4.49 -17.62 12.62
N GLY A 100 -5.28 -16.58 12.37
CA GLY A 100 -5.18 -15.27 12.98
C GLY A 100 -6.51 -14.55 13.08
N VAL A 101 -6.53 -13.28 12.68
CA VAL A 101 -7.65 -12.36 12.84
C VAL A 101 -8.05 -11.75 11.50
N ARG A 102 -9.35 -11.74 11.21
CA ARG A 102 -9.95 -11.01 10.10
C ARG A 102 -10.59 -9.72 10.59
N PHE A 103 -10.34 -8.61 9.87
CA PHE A 103 -10.86 -7.29 10.17
C PHE A 103 -11.82 -6.85 9.06
N PRO A 104 -13.13 -7.16 9.15
CA PRO A 104 -14.07 -6.83 8.07
C PRO A 104 -14.32 -5.31 7.94
N ASN A 105 -14.00 -4.52 8.97
CA ASN A 105 -14.15 -3.07 9.02
C ASN A 105 -12.80 -2.34 8.97
N ALA A 106 -11.89 -2.78 8.09
CA ALA A 106 -10.59 -2.15 7.91
C ALA A 106 -10.60 -1.13 6.77
N TYR A 107 -9.97 0.01 6.99
CA TYR A 107 -9.96 1.15 6.08
C TYR A 107 -8.54 1.60 5.77
N VAL A 108 -8.32 1.95 4.50
CA VAL A 108 -7.12 2.69 4.06
C VAL A 108 -7.39 4.19 4.05
N THR A 109 -6.33 5.00 4.01
CA THR A 109 -6.42 6.47 4.13
C THR A 109 -6.72 7.18 2.82
N ALA A 110 -6.69 6.48 1.70
CA ALA A 110 -7.02 7.01 0.39
C ALA A 110 -7.56 5.92 -0.52
N ALA A 111 -8.45 6.29 -1.45
CA ALA A 111 -8.96 5.40 -2.49
C ALA A 111 -8.01 5.28 -3.70
N SER A 112 -6.72 5.53 -3.51
CA SER A 112 -5.68 5.43 -4.55
C SER A 112 -4.33 5.02 -3.97
N CYS A 113 -3.52 4.33 -4.79
CA CYS A 113 -2.33 3.59 -4.37
C CYS A 113 -1.30 4.44 -3.60
N SER A 114 -0.76 5.50 -4.23
CA SER A 114 0.39 6.23 -3.70
C SER A 114 0.07 6.94 -2.36
N PRO A 115 -1.04 7.70 -2.22
CA PRO A 115 -1.42 8.30 -0.95
C PRO A 115 -1.70 7.26 0.15
N SER A 116 -2.40 6.16 -0.18
CA SER A 116 -2.66 5.09 0.78
C SER A 116 -1.39 4.44 1.30
N ARG A 117 -0.40 4.17 0.42
CA ARG A 117 0.92 3.65 0.81
C ARG A 117 1.69 4.63 1.68
N ALA A 118 1.56 5.93 1.42
CA ALA A 118 2.15 6.96 2.27
C ALA A 118 1.52 6.94 3.68
N GLY A 119 0.20 6.88 3.81
CA GLY A 119 -0.48 6.75 5.09
C GLY A 119 -0.06 5.50 5.85
N LEU A 120 -0.05 4.34 5.18
CA LEU A 120 0.37 3.06 5.76
C LEU A 120 1.79 3.12 6.36
N LEU A 121 2.76 3.59 5.57
CA LEU A 121 4.17 3.59 6.00
C LEU A 121 4.53 4.71 6.99
N THR A 122 3.66 5.70 7.18
CA THR A 122 3.91 6.82 8.10
C THR A 122 3.05 6.77 9.37
N GLY A 123 1.99 5.93 9.40
CA GLY A 123 1.03 5.89 10.51
C GLY A 123 0.26 7.19 10.69
N ARG A 124 0.27 8.06 9.66
CA ARG A 124 -0.35 9.39 9.66
C ARG A 124 -1.19 9.61 8.42
N TYR A 125 -2.24 10.38 8.53
CA TYR A 125 -2.91 10.86 7.32
C TYR A 125 -1.88 11.51 6.40
N GLN A 126 -1.77 11.00 5.18
CA GLN A 126 -0.76 11.45 4.21
C GLN A 126 -0.91 12.93 3.85
N GLN A 127 -2.10 13.51 4.02
CA GLN A 127 -2.34 14.94 3.85
C GLN A 127 -1.50 15.79 4.80
N ARG A 128 -1.12 15.29 5.99
CA ARG A 128 -0.19 15.99 6.91
C ARG A 128 1.18 16.26 6.30
N ALA A 129 1.54 15.50 5.25
CA ALA A 129 2.75 15.71 4.45
C ALA A 129 2.44 16.34 3.07
N GLY A 130 1.24 16.89 2.85
CA GLY A 130 0.80 17.39 1.56
C GLY A 130 0.67 16.30 0.47
N PHE A 131 0.67 15.03 0.84
CA PHE A 131 0.65 13.90 -0.08
C PHE A 131 -0.78 13.45 -0.37
N GLU A 132 -1.52 14.25 -1.13
CA GLU A 132 -2.95 14.00 -1.35
C GLU A 132 -3.24 13.18 -2.62
N PHE A 133 -2.38 13.29 -3.65
CA PHE A 133 -2.61 12.68 -4.96
C PHE A 133 -1.50 11.72 -5.38
N ASN A 134 -1.81 10.84 -6.34
CA ASN A 134 -0.81 9.94 -6.91
C ASN A 134 0.40 10.71 -7.46
N THR A 135 1.59 10.13 -7.32
CA THR A 135 2.84 10.68 -7.88
C THR A 135 2.88 10.58 -9.40
N SER A 136 2.03 9.77 -10.02
CA SER A 136 1.87 9.60 -11.46
C SER A 136 0.70 10.43 -12.02
N GLY A 137 0.81 10.96 -13.26
CA GLY A 137 -0.32 11.63 -13.94
C GLY A 137 -0.02 12.96 -14.61
N ALA A 138 1.04 13.69 -14.29
CA ALA A 138 1.48 14.88 -15.03
C ALA A 138 2.59 14.55 -16.03
N ALA A 139 2.95 15.51 -16.90
CA ALA A 139 4.06 15.35 -17.85
C ALA A 139 5.30 14.77 -17.15
N ILE A 140 6.07 13.96 -17.87
CA ILE A 140 7.21 13.20 -17.37
C ILE A 140 8.18 14.05 -16.52
N THR A 141 8.36 15.33 -16.85
CA THR A 141 9.18 16.31 -16.14
C THR A 141 8.76 16.56 -14.69
N HIS A 142 7.44 16.52 -14.38
CA HIS A 142 6.94 16.73 -13.01
C HIS A 142 6.89 15.43 -12.18
N ARG A 143 6.85 14.25 -12.81
CA ARG A 143 6.83 12.95 -12.12
C ARG A 143 8.08 12.68 -11.30
N LEU A 144 9.21 13.18 -11.72
CA LEU A 144 10.51 12.96 -11.07
C LEU A 144 10.62 13.67 -9.69
N PHE A 145 9.75 14.62 -9.42
CA PHE A 145 9.84 15.49 -8.23
C PHE A 145 8.76 15.22 -7.18
N ARG A 146 7.81 14.32 -7.44
CA ARG A 146 6.74 13.97 -6.53
C ARG A 146 7.12 12.76 -5.69
N GLY A 147 6.83 12.82 -4.41
CA GLY A 147 7.09 11.72 -3.51
C GLY A 147 6.90 12.09 -2.06
N LEU A 148 7.12 11.14 -1.18
CA LEU A 148 6.98 11.33 0.26
C LEU A 148 8.09 12.26 0.77
N ASP A 149 7.69 13.34 1.45
CA ASP A 149 8.59 14.34 2.02
C ASP A 149 9.73 13.65 2.79
N PRO A 150 11.00 13.97 2.49
CA PRO A 150 12.16 13.41 3.18
C PRO A 150 12.18 13.63 4.70
N ALA A 151 11.48 14.65 5.21
CA ALA A 151 11.35 14.92 6.64
C ALA A 151 10.46 13.92 7.38
N VAL A 152 9.56 13.22 6.65
CA VAL A 152 8.60 12.30 7.26
C VAL A 152 9.28 10.98 7.59
N VAL A 153 9.10 10.50 8.82
CA VAL A 153 9.60 9.19 9.28
C VAL A 153 8.68 8.09 8.74
N THR A 154 9.29 7.01 8.24
CA THR A 154 8.58 5.80 7.83
C THR A 154 8.72 4.69 8.87
N LEU A 155 7.83 3.71 8.83
CA LEU A 155 7.93 2.49 9.64
C LEU A 155 9.28 1.78 9.43
N ALA A 156 9.77 1.72 8.21
CA ALA A 156 11.08 1.12 7.90
C ALA A 156 12.25 1.92 8.53
N ASP A 157 12.17 3.26 8.55
CA ASP A 157 13.16 4.09 9.24
C ASP A 157 13.23 3.73 10.74
N VAL A 158 12.07 3.55 11.40
CA VAL A 158 11.98 3.20 12.82
C VAL A 158 12.52 1.79 13.08
N LEU A 159 12.08 0.81 12.30
CA LEU A 159 12.50 -0.58 12.48
C LEU A 159 13.99 -0.78 12.20
N SER A 160 14.53 -0.15 11.15
CA SER A 160 15.97 -0.14 10.86
C SER A 160 16.75 0.47 12.02
N LYS A 161 16.29 1.60 12.58
CA LYS A 161 16.94 2.24 13.73
C LYS A 161 16.87 1.39 14.98
N ALA A 162 15.81 0.59 15.13
CA ALA A 162 15.65 -0.37 16.24
C ALA A 162 16.47 -1.67 16.05
N GLY A 163 17.22 -1.82 14.95
CA GLY A 163 18.10 -2.96 14.70
C GLY A 163 17.52 -4.07 13.85
N TYR A 164 16.32 -3.90 13.29
CA TYR A 164 15.76 -4.86 12.35
C TYR A 164 16.52 -4.88 11.02
N LYS A 165 16.68 -6.06 10.44
CA LYS A 165 17.01 -6.20 9.02
C LYS A 165 15.78 -5.86 8.20
N THR A 166 15.90 -4.94 7.25
CA THR A 166 14.73 -4.41 6.54
C THR A 166 14.82 -4.66 5.04
N GLY A 167 13.79 -5.25 4.48
CA GLY A 167 13.71 -5.54 3.04
C GLY A 167 12.37 -5.10 2.43
N MET A 168 12.45 -4.59 1.20
CA MET A 168 11.27 -4.24 0.41
C MET A 168 11.30 -4.94 -0.94
N PHE A 169 10.21 -5.62 -1.30
CA PHE A 169 10.10 -6.45 -2.50
C PHE A 169 8.80 -6.13 -3.25
N GLY A 170 8.90 -5.34 -4.32
CA GLY A 170 7.77 -4.99 -5.18
C GLY A 170 7.65 -3.50 -5.53
N LYS A 171 6.41 -2.99 -5.56
CA LYS A 171 6.03 -1.63 -5.97
C LYS A 171 6.23 -0.60 -4.86
N TRP A 172 7.06 0.43 -5.13
CA TRP A 172 7.27 1.53 -4.19
C TRP A 172 6.18 2.61 -4.25
N HIS A 173 6.10 3.33 -5.35
CA HIS A 173 5.15 4.41 -5.66
C HIS A 173 5.17 5.63 -4.72
N LEU A 174 6.26 5.87 -3.97
CA LEU A 174 6.42 7.02 -3.07
C LEU A 174 7.53 7.98 -3.49
N GLY A 175 7.92 7.94 -4.76
CA GLY A 175 8.91 8.81 -5.36
C GLY A 175 10.04 8.05 -6.05
N THR A 176 10.69 8.72 -7.01
CA THR A 176 11.65 8.09 -7.92
C THR A 176 13.07 8.64 -7.80
N ARG A 177 13.27 9.69 -6.98
CA ARG A 177 14.58 10.29 -6.72
C ARG A 177 15.42 9.45 -5.77
N ASN A 178 16.73 9.61 -5.81
CA ASN A 178 17.69 8.90 -4.97
C ASN A 178 17.38 9.01 -3.46
N HIS A 179 17.04 10.20 -2.97
CA HIS A 179 16.68 10.43 -1.57
C HIS A 179 15.28 9.92 -1.19
N LEU A 180 14.43 9.62 -2.18
CA LEU A 180 13.11 9.01 -2.02
C LEU A 180 13.10 7.50 -2.27
N HIS A 181 14.22 6.95 -2.74
CA HIS A 181 14.39 5.52 -3.00
C HIS A 181 14.24 4.70 -1.71
N PRO A 182 13.68 3.48 -1.72
CA PRO A 182 13.51 2.64 -0.53
C PRO A 182 14.76 2.54 0.35
N LEU A 183 15.95 2.36 -0.26
CA LEU A 183 17.24 2.32 0.47
C LEU A 183 17.62 3.64 1.17
N SER A 184 16.94 4.73 0.89
CA SER A 184 17.09 6.03 1.58
C SER A 184 15.98 6.27 2.59
N ARG A 185 15.04 5.31 2.74
CA ARG A 185 13.83 5.38 3.55
C ARG A 185 13.72 4.19 4.50
N GLY A 186 14.86 3.75 5.04
CA GLY A 186 14.94 2.76 6.10
C GLY A 186 14.98 1.29 5.65
N PHE A 187 15.06 1.00 4.35
CA PHE A 187 15.24 -0.37 3.88
C PHE A 187 16.71 -0.67 3.58
N ASP A 188 17.21 -1.83 4.03
CA ASP A 188 18.55 -2.34 3.75
C ASP A 188 18.63 -3.02 2.38
N GLN A 189 17.55 -3.71 1.98
CA GLN A 189 17.43 -4.41 0.72
C GLN A 189 16.20 -3.92 -0.06
N PHE A 190 16.34 -3.84 -1.38
CA PHE A 190 15.26 -3.49 -2.29
C PHE A 190 15.31 -4.36 -3.54
N TYR A 191 14.15 -4.90 -3.92
CA TYR A 191 13.91 -5.49 -5.23
C TYR A 191 12.53 -5.06 -5.72
N GLY A 192 12.42 -4.52 -6.92
CA GLY A 192 11.15 -4.07 -7.48
C GLY A 192 11.30 -2.84 -8.36
N PHE A 193 10.29 -1.99 -8.38
CA PHE A 193 10.23 -0.80 -9.21
C PHE A 193 9.66 0.41 -8.45
N LEU A 194 9.98 1.62 -8.93
CA LEU A 194 9.65 2.86 -8.22
C LEU A 194 8.31 3.47 -8.66
N ALA A 195 7.82 3.11 -9.85
CA ALA A 195 6.60 3.67 -10.45
C ALA A 195 5.29 3.11 -9.85
N GLY A 196 4.16 3.63 -10.34
CA GLY A 196 2.82 3.21 -9.93
C GLY A 196 2.29 1.96 -10.62
N ALA A 197 2.89 1.53 -11.73
CA ALA A 197 2.50 0.34 -12.50
C ALA A 197 3.71 -0.25 -13.22
N HIS A 198 3.63 -1.56 -13.49
CA HIS A 198 4.60 -2.31 -14.27
C HIS A 198 3.89 -3.49 -14.96
N SER A 199 4.37 -3.90 -16.15
CA SER A 199 3.98 -5.17 -16.75
C SER A 199 4.42 -6.35 -15.89
N PHE A 200 3.66 -7.43 -15.91
CA PHE A 200 4.00 -8.66 -15.19
C PHE A 200 4.98 -9.55 -15.94
N PHE A 201 5.19 -9.27 -17.22
CA PHE A 201 6.13 -9.99 -18.07
C PHE A 201 7.41 -9.19 -18.32
N PRO A 202 8.50 -9.86 -18.74
CA PRO A 202 9.76 -9.20 -19.05
C PRO A 202 9.58 -8.04 -20.03
N SER A 203 10.17 -6.91 -19.71
CA SER A 203 10.14 -5.73 -20.56
C SER A 203 10.94 -5.95 -21.82
N LYS A 204 10.39 -5.53 -22.98
CA LYS A 204 11.11 -5.48 -24.25
C LYS A 204 11.85 -4.15 -24.35
N GLY A 205 13.18 -4.20 -24.40
CA GLY A 205 14.04 -3.02 -24.56
C GLY A 205 14.28 -2.22 -23.27
N VAL A 206 14.97 -1.07 -23.42
CA VAL A 206 15.32 -0.18 -22.30
C VAL A 206 14.09 0.51 -21.76
N GLN A 207 13.87 0.36 -20.48
CA GLN A 207 12.75 1.00 -19.76
C GLN A 207 13.21 2.30 -19.07
N PRO A 208 12.33 3.29 -18.89
CA PRO A 208 12.61 4.42 -18.01
C PRO A 208 12.97 3.94 -16.59
N VAL A 209 13.91 4.63 -15.93
CA VAL A 209 14.44 4.24 -14.60
C VAL A 209 13.32 3.94 -13.59
N GLN A 210 12.26 4.71 -13.59
CA GLN A 210 11.13 4.55 -12.65
C GLN A 210 10.31 3.27 -12.86
N THR A 211 10.31 2.72 -14.09
CA THR A 211 9.62 1.47 -14.46
C THR A 211 10.57 0.29 -14.63
N THR A 212 11.87 0.50 -14.41
CA THR A 212 12.86 -0.57 -14.47
C THR A 212 12.83 -1.40 -13.20
N ILE A 213 12.90 -2.73 -13.32
CA ILE A 213 13.12 -3.59 -12.16
C ILE A 213 14.56 -3.39 -11.66
N MET A 214 14.70 -3.26 -10.36
CA MET A 214 15.98 -3.02 -9.69
C MET A 214 16.21 -4.05 -8.58
N ARG A 215 17.50 -4.40 -8.38
CA ARG A 215 18.00 -4.96 -7.11
C ARG A 215 18.92 -3.94 -6.48
N GLY A 216 18.58 -3.46 -5.30
CA GLY A 216 19.20 -2.28 -4.74
C GLY A 216 18.97 -1.07 -5.64
N ARG A 217 20.05 -0.48 -6.15
CA ARG A 217 20.00 0.63 -7.12
C ARG A 217 20.39 0.20 -8.54
N THR A 218 20.64 -1.08 -8.74
CA THR A 218 21.08 -1.62 -10.03
C THR A 218 19.87 -2.12 -10.81
N ALA A 219 19.72 -1.61 -12.03
CA ALA A 219 18.70 -2.06 -12.98
C ALA A 219 18.99 -3.49 -13.44
N LEU A 220 17.93 -4.28 -13.61
CA LEU A 220 18.03 -5.64 -14.15
C LEU A 220 16.83 -5.94 -15.07
N ILE A 221 17.00 -6.96 -15.91
CA ILE A 221 15.91 -7.56 -16.67
C ILE A 221 15.44 -8.77 -15.88
N GLU A 222 14.17 -8.75 -15.44
CA GLU A 222 13.56 -9.89 -14.75
C GLU A 222 12.94 -10.82 -15.79
N PRO A 223 13.42 -12.08 -15.92
CA PRO A 223 12.88 -13.03 -16.89
C PRO A 223 11.61 -13.73 -16.44
N GLU A 224 11.33 -13.74 -15.14
CA GLU A 224 10.17 -14.42 -14.57
C GLU A 224 8.92 -13.52 -14.57
N TYR A 225 7.78 -14.15 -14.35
CA TYR A 225 6.53 -13.47 -14.04
C TYR A 225 6.69 -12.67 -12.73
N LEU A 226 6.43 -11.37 -12.78
CA LEU A 226 6.86 -10.45 -11.71
C LEU A 226 6.28 -10.79 -10.33
N THR A 227 5.06 -11.33 -10.26
CA THR A 227 4.47 -11.80 -8.99
C THR A 227 5.30 -12.91 -8.36
N ASP A 228 5.72 -13.90 -9.17
CA ASP A 228 6.56 -15.02 -8.73
C ASP A 228 7.95 -14.53 -8.32
N ALA A 229 8.53 -13.59 -9.09
CA ALA A 229 9.84 -12.99 -8.82
C ALA A 229 9.86 -12.19 -7.50
N ILE A 230 8.81 -11.39 -7.23
CA ILE A 230 8.67 -10.65 -5.95
C ILE A 230 8.62 -11.63 -4.78
N ALA A 231 7.84 -12.70 -4.88
CA ALA A 231 7.77 -13.73 -3.85
C ALA A 231 9.11 -14.42 -3.64
N ARG A 232 9.82 -14.79 -4.73
CA ARG A 232 11.16 -15.39 -4.68
C ARG A 232 12.14 -14.52 -3.89
N GLU A 233 12.17 -13.21 -4.17
CA GLU A 233 13.09 -12.29 -3.49
C GLU A 233 12.71 -12.08 -2.01
N ALA A 234 11.43 -12.04 -1.69
CA ALA A 234 10.96 -12.00 -0.30
C ALA A 234 11.34 -13.28 0.47
N VAL A 235 11.13 -14.45 -0.15
CA VAL A 235 11.54 -15.76 0.43
C VAL A 235 13.05 -15.82 0.64
N ARG A 236 13.84 -15.36 -0.36
CA ARG A 236 15.30 -15.28 -0.22
C ARG A 236 15.71 -14.44 0.98
N PHE A 237 15.11 -13.25 1.14
CA PHE A 237 15.38 -12.36 2.27
C PHE A 237 15.04 -13.00 3.62
N ILE A 238 13.90 -13.69 3.73
CA ILE A 238 13.50 -14.41 4.95
C ILE A 238 14.53 -15.48 5.30
N ASN A 239 14.96 -16.27 4.31
CA ASN A 239 15.95 -17.33 4.51
C ASN A 239 17.34 -16.79 4.89
N GLU A 240 17.74 -15.64 4.32
CA GLU A 240 19.03 -15.00 4.63
C GLU A 240 19.08 -14.33 6.01
N ASN A 241 17.92 -14.02 6.61
CA ASN A 241 17.82 -13.27 7.87
C ASN A 241 17.04 -14.03 8.95
N HIS A 242 16.89 -15.34 8.83
CA HIS A 242 16.11 -16.15 9.77
C HIS A 242 16.64 -16.16 11.21
N ASP A 243 17.90 -15.81 11.42
CA ASP A 243 18.59 -15.71 12.71
C ASP A 243 18.51 -14.31 13.37
N ALA A 244 18.01 -13.30 12.65
CA ALA A 244 17.84 -11.93 13.11
C ALA A 244 16.37 -11.49 13.07
N ALA A 245 15.97 -10.49 13.84
CA ALA A 245 14.68 -9.84 13.68
C ALA A 245 14.64 -9.10 12.35
N PHE A 246 13.61 -9.31 11.55
CA PHE A 246 13.48 -8.70 10.23
C PHE A 246 12.10 -8.09 9.98
N PHE A 247 12.09 -7.11 9.09
CA PHE A 247 10.89 -6.53 8.48
C PHE A 247 10.93 -6.74 6.97
N ALA A 248 10.05 -7.58 6.46
CA ALA A 248 9.82 -7.79 5.05
C ALA A 248 8.54 -7.06 4.62
N TYR A 249 8.68 -5.96 3.89
CA TYR A 249 7.57 -5.27 3.23
C TYR A 249 7.46 -5.79 1.80
N VAL A 250 6.34 -6.45 1.49
CA VAL A 250 6.12 -7.11 0.19
C VAL A 250 4.92 -6.50 -0.52
N PRO A 251 5.07 -5.28 -1.09
CA PRO A 251 4.01 -4.62 -1.84
C PRO A 251 3.99 -5.15 -3.28
N PHE A 252 3.17 -6.16 -3.52
CA PHE A 252 2.94 -6.67 -4.86
C PHE A 252 2.34 -5.59 -5.77
N ASN A 253 2.59 -5.69 -7.08
CA ASN A 253 1.80 -5.00 -8.09
C ASN A 253 0.57 -5.82 -8.54
N ALA A 254 0.44 -7.06 -8.11
CA ALA A 254 -0.74 -7.86 -8.31
C ALA A 254 -1.88 -7.39 -7.38
N VAL A 255 -3.06 -7.15 -7.89
CA VAL A 255 -3.57 -7.50 -9.22
C VAL A 255 -3.87 -6.26 -10.10
N HIS A 256 -3.02 -5.23 -10.00
CA HIS A 256 -3.16 -3.98 -10.77
C HIS A 256 -3.04 -4.22 -12.28
N THR A 257 -3.61 -3.33 -13.07
CA THR A 257 -3.43 -3.34 -14.54
C THR A 257 -1.96 -3.10 -14.94
N PRO A 258 -1.50 -3.70 -16.08
CA PRO A 258 -2.26 -4.47 -17.06
C PRO A 258 -2.74 -5.83 -16.52
N ILE A 259 -3.88 -6.33 -17.02
CA ILE A 259 -4.39 -7.64 -16.63
C ILE A 259 -3.64 -8.69 -17.45
N GLU A 260 -2.63 -9.30 -16.85
CA GLU A 260 -1.67 -10.20 -17.49
C GLU A 260 -1.38 -11.41 -16.58
N ALA A 261 -1.55 -12.62 -17.07
CA ALA A 261 -1.22 -13.84 -16.33
C ALA A 261 -0.55 -14.88 -17.24
N THR A 262 0.27 -15.75 -16.64
CA THR A 262 0.90 -16.86 -17.35
C THR A 262 -0.08 -17.99 -17.63
N GLU A 263 0.19 -18.82 -18.63
CA GLU A 263 -0.65 -19.99 -18.92
C GLU A 263 -0.73 -20.96 -17.73
N LYS A 264 0.32 -21.09 -16.93
CA LYS A 264 0.34 -21.87 -15.68
C LYS A 264 -0.86 -21.53 -14.77
N TYR A 265 -1.16 -20.22 -14.62
CA TYR A 265 -2.25 -19.77 -13.77
C TYR A 265 -3.59 -19.72 -14.50
N LYS A 266 -3.61 -19.38 -15.80
CA LYS A 266 -4.84 -19.35 -16.63
C LYS A 266 -5.52 -20.71 -16.74
N GLN A 267 -4.74 -21.80 -16.78
CA GLN A 267 -5.27 -23.16 -16.85
C GLN A 267 -6.14 -23.52 -15.64
N ARG A 268 -5.90 -22.92 -14.47
CA ARG A 268 -6.74 -23.11 -13.27
C ARG A 268 -8.18 -22.59 -13.48
N PHE A 269 -8.37 -21.71 -14.44
CA PHE A 269 -9.65 -21.03 -14.76
C PHE A 269 -10.09 -21.27 -16.20
N ALA A 270 -9.79 -22.41 -16.78
CA ALA A 270 -10.08 -22.74 -18.17
C ALA A 270 -11.59 -22.72 -18.49
N SER A 271 -12.45 -22.93 -17.49
CA SER A 271 -13.91 -22.85 -17.61
C SER A 271 -14.46 -21.40 -17.69
N GLU A 272 -13.67 -20.39 -17.31
CA GLU A 272 -14.09 -18.99 -17.41
C GLU A 272 -14.08 -18.53 -18.87
N LYS A 273 -15.26 -18.15 -19.37
CA LYS A 273 -15.46 -17.78 -20.78
C LYS A 273 -14.97 -16.37 -21.12
N ASN A 274 -15.00 -15.46 -20.14
CA ASN A 274 -14.50 -14.10 -20.33
C ASN A 274 -12.96 -14.11 -20.18
N PRO A 275 -12.18 -13.87 -21.27
CA PRO A 275 -10.73 -13.94 -21.23
C PRO A 275 -10.12 -13.00 -20.19
N LYS A 276 -10.67 -11.78 -20.07
CA LYS A 276 -10.17 -10.78 -19.12
C LYS A 276 -10.44 -11.19 -17.67
N GLN A 277 -11.62 -11.78 -17.39
CA GLN A 277 -11.94 -12.30 -16.07
C GLN A 277 -11.06 -13.49 -15.74
N ARG A 278 -10.82 -14.38 -16.70
CA ARG A 278 -9.90 -15.53 -16.55
C ARG A 278 -8.50 -15.06 -16.20
N ASP A 279 -7.97 -14.06 -16.89
CA ASP A 279 -6.64 -13.52 -16.65
C ASP A 279 -6.57 -12.85 -15.28
N TYR A 280 -7.59 -12.13 -14.85
CA TYR A 280 -7.68 -11.54 -13.51
C TYR A 280 -7.74 -12.60 -12.40
N ASN A 281 -8.56 -13.64 -12.57
CA ASN A 281 -8.64 -14.76 -11.63
C ASN A 281 -7.28 -15.45 -11.51
N ALA A 282 -6.58 -15.61 -12.63
CA ALA A 282 -5.24 -16.19 -12.70
C ALA A 282 -4.20 -15.34 -11.98
N MET A 283 -4.25 -13.99 -12.13
CA MET A 283 -3.38 -13.07 -11.39
C MET A 283 -3.61 -13.16 -9.88
N THR A 284 -4.88 -13.23 -9.46
CA THR A 284 -5.23 -13.35 -8.04
C THR A 284 -4.76 -14.70 -7.47
N SER A 285 -4.89 -15.76 -8.25
CA SER A 285 -4.35 -17.08 -7.88
C SER A 285 -2.81 -17.08 -7.81
N ALA A 286 -2.12 -16.33 -8.67
CA ALA A 286 -0.67 -16.16 -8.58
C ALA A 286 -0.26 -15.40 -7.32
N LEU A 287 -1.01 -14.36 -6.95
CA LEU A 287 -0.81 -13.65 -5.69
C LEU A 287 -0.99 -14.58 -4.48
N ASP A 288 -2.01 -15.43 -4.50
CA ASP A 288 -2.23 -16.40 -3.41
C ASP A 288 -1.09 -17.41 -3.29
N ASP A 289 -0.60 -17.98 -4.41
CA ASP A 289 0.58 -18.87 -4.41
C ASP A 289 1.84 -18.15 -3.89
N ALA A 290 2.01 -16.87 -4.25
CA ALA A 290 3.11 -16.03 -3.78
C ALA A 290 3.05 -15.84 -2.25
N VAL A 291 1.86 -15.54 -1.70
CA VAL A 291 1.62 -15.49 -0.25
C VAL A 291 1.92 -16.86 0.39
N GLY A 292 1.48 -17.94 -0.24
CA GLY A 292 1.76 -19.30 0.21
C GLY A 292 3.26 -19.62 0.31
N SER A 293 4.05 -19.13 -0.65
CA SER A 293 5.51 -19.33 -0.65
C SER A 293 6.19 -18.57 0.49
N ILE A 294 5.73 -17.32 0.77
CA ILE A 294 6.23 -16.53 1.90
C ILE A 294 5.88 -17.18 3.24
N LEU A 295 4.63 -17.64 3.41
CA LEU A 295 4.21 -18.33 4.63
C LEU A 295 4.99 -19.62 4.85
N ARG A 296 5.30 -20.34 3.76
CA ARG A 296 6.11 -21.55 3.81
C ARG A 296 7.54 -21.26 4.26
N ALA A 297 8.18 -20.21 3.73
CA ALA A 297 9.52 -19.81 4.14
C ALA A 297 9.58 -19.45 5.64
N VAL A 298 8.55 -18.81 6.18
CA VAL A 298 8.43 -18.56 7.63
C VAL A 298 8.36 -19.88 8.40
N SER A 299 7.55 -20.85 7.95
CA SER A 299 7.38 -22.14 8.63
C SER A 299 8.62 -23.02 8.53
N GLU A 300 9.26 -23.11 7.36
CA GLU A 300 10.46 -23.95 7.13
C GLU A 300 11.68 -23.45 7.93
N ASN A 301 11.72 -22.17 8.27
CA ASN A 301 12.73 -21.60 9.17
C ASN A 301 12.33 -21.64 10.66
N ASN A 302 11.23 -22.30 11.03
CA ASN A 302 10.70 -22.38 12.40
C ASN A 302 10.40 -21.03 13.04
N LEU A 303 9.93 -20.06 12.24
CA LEU A 303 9.66 -18.69 12.67
C LEU A 303 8.18 -18.41 12.94
N ASP A 304 7.29 -19.38 12.77
CA ASP A 304 5.83 -19.21 12.82
C ASP A 304 5.34 -18.50 14.10
N ASP A 305 5.86 -18.93 15.27
CA ASP A 305 5.38 -18.43 16.58
C ASP A 305 5.90 -17.02 16.88
N ASN A 306 7.00 -16.62 16.23
CA ASN A 306 7.62 -15.31 16.41
C ASN A 306 7.59 -14.46 15.13
N THR A 307 6.52 -14.58 14.33
CA THR A 307 6.34 -13.76 13.14
C THR A 307 4.93 -13.17 13.08
N LEU A 308 4.86 -11.85 13.03
CA LEU A 308 3.65 -11.08 12.74
C LEU A 308 3.48 -10.99 11.23
N VAL A 309 2.49 -11.69 10.67
CA VAL A 309 2.15 -11.65 9.25
C VAL A 309 0.89 -10.81 9.06
N ILE A 310 0.97 -9.81 8.18
CA ILE A 310 -0.12 -8.89 7.86
C ILE A 310 -0.37 -8.95 6.36
N PHE A 311 -1.62 -9.15 5.95
CA PHE A 311 -2.09 -9.01 4.58
C PHE A 311 -3.07 -7.85 4.50
N LEU A 312 -2.83 -6.91 3.59
CA LEU A 312 -3.65 -5.73 3.37
C LEU A 312 -3.74 -5.44 1.87
N ASN A 313 -4.80 -4.74 1.43
CA ASN A 313 -4.87 -4.12 0.10
C ASN A 313 -4.68 -2.60 0.21
N ASP A 314 -4.11 -1.95 -0.82
CA ASP A 314 -3.80 -0.53 -0.77
C ASP A 314 -4.99 0.39 -1.07
N ASN A 315 -5.98 -0.07 -1.82
CA ASN A 315 -7.27 0.58 -2.08
C ASN A 315 -8.27 -0.44 -2.63
N GLY A 316 -9.54 -0.09 -2.73
CA GLY A 316 -10.51 -0.97 -3.34
C GLY A 316 -10.27 -1.25 -4.82
N GLY A 317 -10.79 -2.37 -5.32
CA GLY A 317 -10.65 -2.77 -6.72
C GLY A 317 -11.27 -1.76 -7.69
N PRO A 318 -10.64 -1.50 -8.85
CA PRO A 318 -11.14 -0.54 -9.83
C PRO A 318 -12.35 -1.08 -10.62
N ILE A 319 -13.50 -0.42 -10.51
CA ILE A 319 -14.70 -0.82 -11.22
C ILE A 319 -14.61 -0.66 -12.74
N TYR A 320 -13.76 0.23 -13.22
CA TYR A 320 -13.61 0.51 -14.66
C TYR A 320 -12.93 -0.62 -15.45
N THR A 321 -12.31 -1.56 -14.79
CA THR A 321 -11.74 -2.75 -15.42
C THR A 321 -12.83 -3.79 -15.75
N GLY A 322 -13.91 -3.82 -14.95
CA GLY A 322 -15.04 -4.72 -15.11
C GLY A 322 -14.78 -6.16 -14.65
N VAL A 323 -13.69 -6.42 -13.91
CA VAL A 323 -13.31 -7.77 -13.45
C VAL A 323 -13.13 -7.89 -11.93
N GLN A 324 -12.82 -6.80 -11.22
CA GLN A 324 -12.74 -6.79 -9.75
C GLN A 324 -14.13 -6.71 -9.13
N SER A 325 -14.31 -7.35 -7.98
CA SER A 325 -15.52 -7.30 -7.20
C SER A 325 -15.28 -6.66 -5.84
N ASN A 326 -15.93 -5.52 -5.58
CA ASN A 326 -15.96 -4.91 -4.26
C ASN A 326 -17.26 -5.27 -3.48
N GLY A 327 -18.11 -6.14 -4.02
CA GLY A 327 -19.40 -6.47 -3.42
C GLY A 327 -19.29 -6.91 -1.95
N PRO A 328 -20.23 -6.50 -1.08
CA PRO A 328 -21.41 -5.68 -1.37
C PRO A 328 -21.16 -4.17 -1.39
N LEU A 329 -19.90 -3.73 -1.29
CA LEU A 329 -19.50 -2.33 -1.15
C LEU A 329 -19.71 -1.56 -2.46
N ARG A 330 -20.02 -0.26 -2.34
CA ARG A 330 -20.29 0.60 -3.49
C ARG A 330 -19.01 1.14 -4.11
N LEU A 331 -18.97 1.16 -5.44
CA LEU A 331 -17.87 1.69 -6.25
C LEU A 331 -16.52 0.98 -5.97
N GLY A 332 -15.41 1.70 -6.01
CA GLY A 332 -14.08 1.14 -5.87
C GLY A 332 -13.01 2.22 -5.94
N LYS A 333 -11.81 1.84 -6.39
CA LYS A 333 -10.66 2.72 -6.55
C LYS A 333 -11.04 4.09 -7.11
N LEU A 334 -10.44 5.15 -6.55
CA LEU A 334 -10.63 6.59 -6.82
C LEU A 334 -11.88 7.19 -6.14
N PHE A 335 -12.83 6.40 -5.67
CA PHE A 335 -14.04 6.89 -5.02
C PHE A 335 -13.97 6.70 -3.50
N LEU A 336 -14.43 7.70 -2.74
CA LEU A 336 -14.41 7.68 -1.26
C LEU A 336 -15.61 6.93 -0.64
N PHE A 337 -16.37 6.21 -1.45
CA PHE A 337 -17.38 5.26 -1.00
C PHE A 337 -16.73 4.00 -0.41
N GLU A 338 -17.50 3.18 0.27
CA GLU A 338 -16.98 2.00 0.97
C GLU A 338 -16.09 1.12 0.08
N GLY A 339 -16.51 0.86 -1.17
CA GLY A 339 -15.73 0.02 -2.09
C GLY A 339 -14.37 0.59 -2.50
N GLY A 340 -14.12 1.89 -2.26
CA GLY A 340 -12.81 2.49 -2.57
C GLY A 340 -11.85 2.52 -1.39
N VAL A 341 -12.38 2.58 -0.16
CA VAL A 341 -11.57 2.81 1.05
C VAL A 341 -11.60 1.67 2.06
N ARG A 342 -12.61 0.80 2.02
CA ARG A 342 -12.70 -0.40 2.87
C ARG A 342 -12.07 -1.58 2.16
N VAL A 343 -11.11 -2.22 2.81
CA VAL A 343 -10.23 -3.21 2.20
C VAL A 343 -10.09 -4.46 3.07
N PRO A 344 -9.69 -5.61 2.49
CA PRO A 344 -9.27 -6.75 3.28
C PRO A 344 -8.08 -6.40 4.17
N LEU A 345 -8.17 -6.76 5.45
CA LEU A 345 -7.05 -6.77 6.40
C LEU A 345 -7.12 -8.07 7.19
N LEU A 346 -6.02 -8.82 7.15
CA LEU A 346 -5.84 -10.08 7.86
C LEU A 346 -4.52 -10.03 8.62
N ILE A 347 -4.52 -10.42 9.88
CA ILE A 347 -3.31 -10.42 10.71
C ILE A 347 -3.16 -11.78 11.39
N ARG A 348 -2.00 -12.42 11.22
CA ARG A 348 -1.64 -13.66 11.90
C ARG A 348 -0.45 -13.42 12.82
N TRP A 349 -0.62 -13.75 14.09
CA TRP A 349 0.48 -13.80 15.05
C TRP A 349 0.26 -15.02 15.96
N LYS A 350 0.84 -16.14 15.56
CA LYS A 350 0.71 -17.39 16.32
C LYS A 350 1.25 -17.22 17.74
N GLY A 351 0.62 -17.92 18.69
CA GLY A 351 0.96 -17.78 20.12
C GLY A 351 0.51 -16.48 20.76
N ARG A 352 0.01 -15.49 19.98
CA ARG A 352 -0.43 -14.20 20.52
C ARG A 352 -1.91 -13.91 20.24
N PHE A 353 -2.34 -14.08 19.00
CA PHE A 353 -3.74 -13.86 18.60
C PHE A 353 -4.48 -15.18 18.50
N GLN A 354 -5.74 -15.19 18.97
CA GLN A 354 -6.60 -16.36 18.88
C GLN A 354 -6.95 -16.65 17.40
N PRO A 355 -6.67 -17.87 16.88
CA PRO A 355 -7.02 -18.24 15.52
C PRO A 355 -8.50 -18.13 15.22
N GLY A 356 -8.83 -17.69 13.99
CA GLY A 356 -10.21 -17.60 13.51
C GLY A 356 -11.03 -16.46 14.10
N THR A 357 -10.39 -15.53 14.83
CA THR A 357 -11.05 -14.34 15.38
C THR A 357 -11.54 -13.41 14.28
N VAL A 358 -12.74 -12.86 14.46
CA VAL A 358 -13.27 -11.77 13.65
C VAL A 358 -13.37 -10.53 14.53
N TYR A 359 -12.60 -9.51 14.20
CA TYR A 359 -12.59 -8.24 14.93
C TYR A 359 -13.45 -7.21 14.21
N GLU A 360 -14.66 -6.99 14.73
CA GLU A 360 -15.72 -6.20 14.07
C GLU A 360 -15.57 -4.68 14.21
N GLN A 361 -14.67 -4.19 15.07
CA GLN A 361 -14.53 -2.75 15.27
C GLN A 361 -13.81 -2.08 14.09
N THR A 362 -14.03 -0.78 13.94
CA THR A 362 -13.41 0.02 12.88
C THR A 362 -11.92 0.18 13.13
N VAL A 363 -11.11 -0.22 12.17
CA VAL A 363 -9.64 -0.08 12.18
C VAL A 363 -9.15 0.63 10.92
N SER A 364 -7.95 1.17 10.97
CA SER A 364 -7.31 1.88 9.86
C SER A 364 -5.94 1.28 9.53
N SER A 365 -5.50 1.40 8.28
CA SER A 365 -4.11 1.09 7.91
C SER A 365 -3.08 1.93 8.67
N LEU A 366 -3.49 3.07 9.25
CA LEU A 366 -2.67 3.90 10.13
C LEU A 366 -2.24 3.16 11.39
N ASP A 367 -3.07 2.24 11.87
CA ASP A 367 -2.89 1.50 13.10
C ASP A 367 -1.75 0.48 13.02
N LEU A 368 -1.39 0.09 11.80
CA LEU A 368 -0.32 -0.90 11.58
C LEU A 368 1.05 -0.36 12.03
N PHE A 369 1.30 0.93 11.88
CA PHE A 369 2.56 1.54 12.33
C PHE A 369 2.74 1.41 13.87
N PRO A 370 1.86 1.98 14.72
CA PRO A 370 2.01 1.85 16.17
C PRO A 370 1.88 0.39 16.65
N SER A 371 1.03 -0.44 16.02
CA SER A 371 0.89 -1.85 16.39
C SER A 371 2.16 -2.67 16.13
N ILE A 372 2.82 -2.44 15.00
CA ILE A 372 4.09 -3.09 14.67
C ILE A 372 5.18 -2.63 15.63
N CYS A 373 5.27 -1.32 15.92
CA CYS A 373 6.26 -0.80 16.88
C CYS A 373 6.03 -1.35 18.29
N SER A 374 4.77 -1.41 18.74
CA SER A 374 4.39 -2.00 20.02
C SER A 374 4.75 -3.50 20.07
N ALA A 375 4.43 -4.25 19.02
CA ALA A 375 4.80 -5.66 18.90
C ALA A 375 6.32 -5.88 18.98
N ALA A 376 7.08 -4.96 18.39
CA ALA A 376 8.55 -4.96 18.41
C ALA A 376 9.15 -4.45 19.74
N GLY A 377 8.33 -3.98 20.69
CA GLY A 377 8.81 -3.39 21.94
C GLY A 377 9.46 -2.00 21.78
N ILE A 378 9.20 -1.32 20.65
CA ILE A 378 9.79 -0.03 20.33
C ILE A 378 8.96 1.09 20.96
N GLN A 379 9.59 1.92 21.78
CA GLN A 379 8.98 3.14 22.29
C GLN A 379 9.16 4.25 21.24
N LEU A 380 8.05 4.83 20.80
CA LEU A 380 8.04 5.91 19.82
C LEU A 380 8.13 7.27 20.53
N PRO A 381 8.89 8.24 19.99
CA PRO A 381 8.87 9.61 20.47
C PRO A 381 7.48 10.25 20.24
N ASP A 382 6.98 11.01 21.23
CA ASP A 382 5.69 11.73 21.13
C ASP A 382 5.62 12.67 19.93
N GLN A 383 6.78 13.21 19.51
CA GLN A 383 6.90 14.12 18.37
C GLN A 383 6.54 13.47 17.01
N LEU A 384 6.48 12.13 16.93
CA LEU A 384 6.01 11.45 15.71
C LEU A 384 4.53 11.70 15.44
N ALA A 385 3.74 11.99 16.49
CA ALA A 385 2.33 12.39 16.39
C ALA A 385 1.53 11.53 15.40
N LEU A 386 1.46 10.21 15.66
CA LEU A 386 0.73 9.25 14.82
C LEU A 386 -0.78 9.49 14.89
N ASP A 387 -1.48 9.25 13.78
CA ASP A 387 -2.95 9.24 13.74
C ASP A 387 -3.53 7.84 13.99
N GLY A 388 -2.72 6.79 13.86
CA GLY A 388 -3.08 5.41 14.15
C GLY A 388 -2.98 5.08 15.64
N VAL A 389 -3.61 3.97 16.04
CA VAL A 389 -3.58 3.43 17.41
C VAL A 389 -3.00 2.02 17.42
N ASP A 390 -2.42 1.59 18.54
CA ASP A 390 -1.96 0.21 18.72
C ASP A 390 -3.16 -0.74 18.83
N LEU A 391 -3.31 -1.64 17.86
CA LEU A 391 -4.39 -2.63 17.81
C LEU A 391 -4.14 -3.85 18.71
N VAL A 392 -2.89 -4.12 19.12
CA VAL A 392 -2.55 -5.34 19.88
C VAL A 392 -3.41 -5.48 21.13
N PRO A 393 -3.51 -4.47 22.05
CA PRO A 393 -4.34 -4.60 23.24
C PRO A 393 -5.85 -4.71 22.96
N TYR A 394 -6.34 -4.18 21.83
CA TYR A 394 -7.73 -4.34 21.41
C TYR A 394 -8.03 -5.76 20.93
N VAL A 395 -7.15 -6.32 20.11
CA VAL A 395 -7.30 -7.71 19.60
C VAL A 395 -7.17 -8.72 20.74
N GLU A 396 -6.31 -8.45 21.72
CA GLU A 396 -6.15 -9.29 22.93
C GLU A 396 -7.31 -9.11 23.94
N GLY A 397 -8.27 -8.23 23.66
CA GLY A 397 -9.41 -7.95 24.56
C GLY A 397 -9.04 -7.17 25.83
N LYS A 398 -7.81 -6.66 25.94
CA LYS A 398 -7.36 -5.82 27.06
C LYS A 398 -7.99 -4.42 27.00
N ASN A 399 -8.09 -3.85 25.80
CA ASN A 399 -8.83 -2.61 25.55
C ASN A 399 -10.23 -2.94 25.03
N LYS A 400 -11.25 -2.37 25.68
CA LYS A 400 -12.66 -2.48 25.27
C LYS A 400 -13.07 -1.21 24.53
N GLY A 401 -13.90 -1.35 23.48
CA GLY A 401 -14.40 -0.21 22.71
C GLY A 401 -13.83 -0.17 21.28
N ASN A 402 -14.00 0.98 20.63
CA ASN A 402 -13.60 1.17 19.25
C ASN A 402 -12.23 1.85 19.18
N PRO A 403 -11.28 1.33 18.40
CA PRO A 403 -10.02 2.03 18.12
C PRO A 403 -10.27 3.41 17.52
N HIS A 404 -11.26 3.53 16.62
CA HIS A 404 -11.61 4.78 15.95
C HIS A 404 -13.11 5.09 16.05
N HIS A 405 -13.43 6.28 16.55
CA HIS A 405 -14.77 6.84 16.47
C HIS A 405 -15.02 7.63 15.18
N LYS A 406 -13.93 8.11 14.54
CA LYS A 406 -13.96 8.92 13.33
C LYS A 406 -12.80 8.51 12.42
N LEU A 407 -13.08 8.41 11.12
CA LEU A 407 -12.07 8.31 10.06
C LEU A 407 -12.38 9.34 8.98
N PHE A 408 -11.32 9.85 8.33
CA PHE A 408 -11.42 10.96 7.39
C PHE A 408 -10.71 10.62 6.06
N TRP A 409 -11.22 11.18 4.98
CA TRP A 409 -10.63 11.06 3.65
C TRP A 409 -10.78 12.38 2.89
N SER A 410 -9.75 12.75 2.14
CA SER A 410 -9.75 13.88 1.21
C SER A 410 -9.01 13.48 -0.08
N ASN A 411 -9.57 13.94 -1.20
CA ASN A 411 -8.98 13.80 -2.52
C ASN A 411 -9.44 14.98 -3.38
N GLY A 412 -8.83 16.14 -3.18
CA GLY A 412 -9.21 17.39 -3.82
C GLY A 412 -10.63 17.82 -3.45
N PRO A 413 -11.56 17.90 -4.43
CA PRO A 413 -12.93 18.33 -4.15
C PRO A 413 -13.78 17.24 -3.47
N ASN A 414 -13.25 16.02 -3.36
CA ASN A 414 -13.97 14.93 -2.74
C ASN A 414 -13.50 14.75 -1.30
N ARG A 415 -14.44 14.69 -0.39
CA ARG A 415 -14.18 14.46 1.03
C ARG A 415 -15.13 13.39 1.56
N ALA A 416 -14.70 12.62 2.54
CA ALA A 416 -15.56 11.69 3.23
C ALA A 416 -15.17 11.55 4.69
N MET A 417 -16.12 11.10 5.49
CA MET A 417 -15.92 10.83 6.89
C MET A 417 -16.78 9.64 7.32
N ARG A 418 -16.22 8.79 8.16
CA ARG A 418 -16.99 7.82 8.95
C ARG A 418 -17.05 8.27 10.41
N MET A 419 -18.21 8.24 11.01
CA MET A 419 -18.44 8.51 12.45
C MET A 419 -19.38 7.45 13.01
N GLY A 420 -18.83 6.49 13.73
CA GLY A 420 -19.58 5.30 14.13
C GLY A 420 -20.09 4.54 12.89
N ASN A 421 -21.42 4.38 12.78
CA ASN A 421 -22.05 3.74 11.60
C ASN A 421 -22.36 4.74 10.47
N TRP A 422 -22.26 6.03 10.73
CA TRP A 422 -22.55 7.04 9.71
C TRP A 422 -21.38 7.25 8.77
N LYS A 423 -21.65 7.26 7.45
CA LYS A 423 -20.70 7.62 6.39
C LYS A 423 -21.23 8.83 5.64
N LEU A 424 -20.45 9.91 5.68
CA LEU A 424 -20.67 11.11 4.88
C LEU A 424 -19.71 11.06 3.68
N VAL A 425 -20.23 11.33 2.49
CA VAL A 425 -19.44 11.53 1.27
C VAL A 425 -19.84 12.84 0.63
N GLN A 426 -18.86 13.66 0.25
CA GLN A 426 -19.05 14.92 -0.44
C GLN A 426 -18.22 14.96 -1.71
N SER A 427 -18.82 15.44 -2.79
CA SER A 427 -18.12 15.68 -4.06
C SER A 427 -18.75 16.90 -4.72
N HIS A 428 -18.01 18.00 -4.81
CA HIS A 428 -18.55 19.27 -5.22
C HIS A 428 -19.83 19.64 -4.43
N ASP A 429 -20.94 19.90 -5.09
CA ASP A 429 -22.22 20.27 -4.49
C ASP A 429 -23.07 19.06 -4.02
N HIS A 430 -22.55 17.85 -4.22
CA HIS A 430 -23.28 16.64 -3.86
C HIS A 430 -22.88 16.15 -2.45
N VAL A 431 -23.89 15.83 -1.66
CA VAL A 431 -23.73 15.30 -0.30
C VAL A 431 -24.56 14.02 -0.16
N TRP A 432 -23.89 12.96 0.28
CA TRP A 432 -24.52 11.69 0.62
C TRP A 432 -24.24 11.34 2.08
N LEU A 433 -25.26 10.84 2.76
CA LEU A 433 -25.15 10.28 4.12
C LEU A 433 -25.76 8.88 4.12
N PHE A 434 -25.01 7.93 4.65
CA PHE A 434 -25.41 6.52 4.74
C PHE A 434 -25.29 6.01 6.17
N ASP A 435 -26.19 5.09 6.56
CA ASP A 435 -26.08 4.28 7.78
C ASP A 435 -25.53 2.90 7.41
N LEU A 436 -24.24 2.69 7.62
CA LEU A 436 -23.55 1.45 7.26
C LEU A 436 -23.99 0.22 8.07
N ALA A 437 -24.68 0.41 9.20
CA ALA A 437 -25.21 -0.71 9.97
C ALA A 437 -26.37 -1.40 9.22
N THR A 438 -27.15 -0.62 8.47
CA THR A 438 -28.33 -1.11 7.75
C THR A 438 -28.17 -1.07 6.23
N ASP A 439 -27.21 -0.28 5.73
CA ASP A 439 -26.98 -0.05 4.31
C ASP A 439 -25.47 -0.03 3.98
N LEU A 440 -24.84 -1.19 4.12
CA LEU A 440 -23.42 -1.35 3.78
C LEU A 440 -23.11 -1.05 2.30
N GLY A 441 -24.09 -1.20 1.42
CA GLY A 441 -24.00 -0.93 -0.02
C GLY A 441 -24.20 0.52 -0.39
N GLU A 442 -24.40 1.43 0.59
CA GLU A 442 -24.57 2.88 0.37
C GLU A 442 -25.64 3.18 -0.68
N LYS A 443 -26.80 2.50 -0.59
CA LYS A 443 -27.88 2.53 -1.59
C LYS A 443 -28.89 3.65 -1.33
N LYS A 444 -29.05 4.08 -0.07
CA LYS A 444 -30.08 5.04 0.35
C LYS A 444 -29.45 6.28 0.97
N ASN A 445 -29.50 7.40 0.27
CA ASN A 445 -29.02 8.68 0.78
C ASN A 445 -29.97 9.24 1.87
N LEU A 446 -29.45 9.45 3.04
CA LEU A 446 -30.18 9.99 4.20
C LEU A 446 -29.88 11.48 4.46
N SER A 447 -29.13 12.17 3.59
CA SER A 447 -28.66 13.54 3.84
C SER A 447 -29.80 14.52 4.05
N GLN A 448 -30.91 14.39 3.30
CA GLN A 448 -32.09 15.26 3.47
C GLN A 448 -32.92 14.91 4.70
N SER A 449 -32.94 13.63 5.11
CA SER A 449 -33.75 13.16 6.26
C SER A 449 -33.01 13.24 7.60
N ARG A 450 -31.69 13.50 7.59
CA ARG A 450 -30.82 13.61 8.77
C ARG A 450 -29.87 14.81 8.68
N PRO A 451 -30.39 16.05 8.47
CA PRO A 451 -29.55 17.24 8.28
C PRO A 451 -28.68 17.55 9.50
N GLU A 452 -29.12 17.20 10.71
CA GLU A 452 -28.38 17.38 11.96
C GLU A 452 -27.09 16.52 11.99
N ILE A 453 -27.16 15.30 11.46
CA ILE A 453 -25.98 14.39 11.38
C ILE A 453 -25.05 14.91 10.30
N VAL A 454 -25.56 15.32 9.14
CA VAL A 454 -24.78 15.90 8.07
C VAL A 454 -23.97 17.10 8.60
N LYS A 455 -24.64 18.06 9.26
CA LYS A 455 -23.99 19.25 9.82
C LYS A 455 -22.88 18.89 10.79
N LYS A 456 -23.15 18.00 11.76
CA LYS A 456 -22.15 17.54 12.75
C LYS A 456 -20.93 16.89 12.09
N MET A 457 -21.14 16.09 11.04
CA MET A 457 -20.05 15.42 10.33
C MET A 457 -19.26 16.40 9.45
N GLN A 458 -19.93 17.35 8.79
CA GLN A 458 -19.27 18.40 8.03
C GLN A 458 -18.38 19.27 8.90
N GLU A 459 -18.87 19.72 10.05
CA GLU A 459 -18.08 20.50 11.02
C GLU A 459 -16.82 19.73 11.46
N ALA A 460 -16.95 18.43 11.76
CA ALA A 460 -15.80 17.61 12.14
C ALA A 460 -14.81 17.40 10.99
N LEU A 461 -15.29 17.28 9.76
CA LEU A 461 -14.47 17.12 8.55
C LEU A 461 -13.75 18.44 8.21
N ASP A 462 -14.41 19.59 8.37
CA ASP A 462 -13.82 20.91 8.15
C ASP A 462 -12.72 21.21 9.17
N LEU A 463 -12.93 20.87 10.45
CA LEU A 463 -11.89 20.99 11.49
C LEU A 463 -10.67 20.11 11.17
N TRP A 464 -10.88 18.86 10.78
CA TRP A 464 -9.78 17.97 10.39
C TRP A 464 -9.03 18.50 9.15
N GLN A 465 -9.77 18.97 8.13
CA GLN A 465 -9.17 19.52 6.90
C GLN A 465 -8.34 20.78 7.19
N ALA A 466 -8.76 21.63 8.13
CA ALA A 466 -8.04 22.84 8.51
C ALA A 466 -6.66 22.57 9.14
N GLU A 467 -6.44 21.37 9.69
CA GLU A 467 -5.12 20.94 10.20
C GLU A 467 -4.15 20.52 9.08
N MET A 468 -4.66 20.27 7.87
CA MET A 468 -3.85 19.73 6.78
C MET A 468 -3.21 20.84 5.96
N PRO A 469 -1.91 20.76 5.63
CA PRO A 469 -1.31 21.66 4.68
C PRO A 469 -1.93 21.47 3.28
N ALA A 470 -1.75 22.46 2.43
CA ALA A 470 -2.13 22.33 1.03
C ALA A 470 -1.40 21.14 0.37
N ALA A 471 -2.06 20.53 -0.62
CA ALA A 471 -1.45 19.45 -1.40
C ALA A 471 -0.15 19.93 -2.06
N ALA A 472 0.92 19.15 -1.90
CA ALA A 472 2.26 19.49 -2.40
C ALA A 472 2.33 19.53 -3.93
N TRP A 473 1.37 18.91 -4.61
CA TRP A 473 1.19 19.00 -6.07
C TRP A 473 -0.30 18.88 -6.42
N PRO A 474 -0.74 19.54 -7.51
CA PRO A 474 -2.14 19.49 -7.92
C PRO A 474 -2.51 18.12 -8.52
N SER A 475 -3.76 17.72 -8.35
CA SER A 475 -4.38 16.68 -9.19
C SER A 475 -4.75 17.25 -10.55
N LYS A 476 -4.71 16.42 -11.59
CA LYS A 476 -5.45 16.74 -12.82
C LYS A 476 -6.88 16.26 -12.66
N PRO A 477 -7.87 17.13 -12.94
CA PRO A 477 -9.26 16.71 -12.92
C PRO A 477 -9.49 15.53 -13.85
N ASN A 478 -10.01 14.45 -13.32
CA ASN A 478 -10.42 13.28 -14.09
C ASN A 478 -11.91 13.03 -13.79
N ARG A 479 -12.77 13.42 -14.72
CA ARG A 479 -14.22 13.28 -14.54
C ARG A 479 -14.69 11.90 -14.92
N ARG A 480 -15.46 11.28 -14.03
CA ARG A 480 -16.07 9.95 -14.22
C ARG A 480 -17.56 10.01 -13.97
N LYS A 481 -18.32 9.47 -14.91
CA LYS A 481 -19.77 9.27 -14.74
C LYS A 481 -20.02 7.98 -13.98
N VAL A 482 -20.73 8.07 -12.87
CA VAL A 482 -21.11 6.93 -12.01
C VAL A 482 -22.59 6.97 -11.69
N LYS A 483 -23.20 5.80 -11.50
CA LYS A 483 -24.59 5.67 -11.03
C LYS A 483 -24.62 5.56 -9.51
N ILE A 484 -25.34 6.48 -8.87
CA ILE A 484 -25.63 6.47 -7.44
C ILE A 484 -27.13 6.68 -7.27
N GLU A 485 -27.84 5.79 -6.61
CA GLU A 485 -29.29 5.86 -6.33
C GLU A 485 -30.17 6.10 -7.57
N GLY A 486 -29.81 5.49 -8.71
CA GLY A 486 -30.53 5.70 -9.97
C GLY A 486 -30.19 6.99 -10.72
N GLY A 487 -29.50 7.94 -10.09
CA GLY A 487 -28.93 9.13 -10.73
C GLY A 487 -27.57 8.85 -11.36
N VAL A 488 -27.23 9.61 -12.40
CA VAL A 488 -25.90 9.63 -13.02
C VAL A 488 -25.18 10.90 -12.57
N TYR A 489 -24.06 10.72 -11.88
CA TYR A 489 -23.24 11.82 -11.36
C TYR A 489 -21.90 11.85 -12.08
N GLU A 490 -21.43 13.04 -12.41
CA GLU A 490 -20.07 13.24 -12.92
C GLU A 490 -19.18 13.67 -11.76
N LEU A 491 -18.39 12.74 -11.25
CA LEU A 491 -17.47 12.98 -10.14
C LEU A 491 -16.07 13.28 -10.67
N ASN A 492 -15.44 14.28 -10.09
CA ASN A 492 -14.04 14.61 -10.33
C ASN A 492 -13.18 13.81 -9.35
N ILE A 493 -12.30 12.93 -9.88
CA ILE A 493 -11.53 11.95 -9.11
C ILE A 493 -10.04 12.05 -9.40
#